data_74ddc17913df683144ed2ab230bf0079
#
_entry.id   74ddc17913df683144ed2ab230bf0079
#
_cell.length_a   1.000
_cell.length_b   1.000
_cell.length_c   1.000
_cell.angle_alpha   90.00
_cell.angle_beta   90.00
_cell.angle_gamma   90.00
#
_symmetry.space_group_name_H-M   'P 1'
#
loop_
_entity.id
_entity.type
_entity.pdbx_description
1 polymer ?
#
loop_
_entity_poly.entity_id
_entity_poly.type
_entity_poly.pdbx_seq_one_letter_code
_entity_poly.pdbx_strand_id
1 'polypeptide(L)'
;VSDCPSAGEPDAPEIFGRRVPAAPSPAPLPGTLPEEPSKSDKPSECARAGDISPDFTSAPTAVSVSEAVLRSAPEELRPRMLRLLLERLPVGKKDVSAAHIEALLSLREGGMLDLPEGVTAWREKDVLHLEMTPPSPPLLTLSEGEQVWGDYLVRVWRSEKNTPPPDGEGLSKTGRFSDHILTLSDGGKMSEWTLRCPQRGDGLTLPGARGRRSVKRLLTERGMPPRRRRTTPVVCINGEPAAVYGVGTDQRFLPEKDGSNINILMIEKDQEEESNG
;
A
#
# COMPACT_ATOMS: atom_id res chain seq x y z
N VAL A 1 2.05 49.63 -45.04
CA VAL A 1 1.78 50.77 -44.20
C VAL A 1 0.58 50.46 -43.34
N SER A 2 0.78 50.04 -42.13
CA SER A 2 -0.19 50.14 -41.05
C SER A 2 0.50 49.72 -39.74
N ASP A 3 0.56 50.69 -38.88
CA ASP A 3 1.20 50.65 -37.55
C ASP A 3 0.56 49.65 -36.62
N CYS A 4 1.37 48.89 -35.88
CA CYS A 4 0.99 48.17 -34.67
C CYS A 4 1.31 49.08 -33.45
N PRO A 5 0.36 49.24 -32.52
CA PRO A 5 0.68 49.89 -31.21
C PRO A 5 1.26 48.88 -30.24
N SER A 6 2.33 49.37 -29.58
CA SER A 6 2.99 48.79 -28.42
C SER A 6 2.01 48.64 -27.24
N ALA A 7 1.87 47.46 -26.69
CA ALA A 7 1.15 47.21 -25.42
C ALA A 7 2.11 47.14 -24.27
N GLY A 8 1.80 47.96 -23.25
CA GLY A 8 2.59 48.15 -22.05
C GLY A 8 2.68 46.94 -21.12
N GLU A 9 3.78 46.83 -20.43
CA GLU A 9 4.01 45.93 -19.28
C GLU A 9 3.07 46.27 -18.12
N PRO A 10 2.50 45.31 -17.45
CA PRO A 10 1.88 45.55 -16.16
C PRO A 10 2.88 45.42 -15.01
N ASP A 11 2.88 46.43 -14.17
CA ASP A 11 3.57 46.50 -12.90
C ASP A 11 3.36 45.29 -11.99
N ALA A 12 4.44 44.79 -11.42
CA ALA A 12 4.43 43.78 -10.36
C ALA A 12 4.10 44.42 -9.00
N PRO A 13 3.24 43.85 -8.17
CA PRO A 13 3.04 44.34 -6.82
C PRO A 13 4.17 43.88 -5.88
N GLU A 14 4.79 44.84 -5.21
CA GLU A 14 5.68 44.63 -4.06
C GLU A 14 4.95 43.90 -2.93
N ILE A 15 5.43 42.70 -2.56
CA ILE A 15 4.97 42.02 -1.37
C ILE A 15 5.86 42.34 -0.19
N PHE A 16 5.31 43.12 0.71
CA PHE A 16 5.85 43.46 2.02
C PHE A 16 6.30 42.23 2.81
N GLY A 17 7.58 42.21 3.17
CA GLY A 17 8.16 41.22 4.08
C GLY A 17 7.59 41.36 5.50
N ARG A 18 6.88 40.35 5.96
CA ARG A 18 6.64 40.11 7.38
C ARG A 18 7.67 39.09 7.90
N ARG A 19 8.64 39.61 8.65
CA ARG A 19 9.50 38.81 9.53
C ARG A 19 8.64 38.23 10.66
N VAL A 20 8.63 36.91 10.75
CA VAL A 20 8.11 36.18 11.91
C VAL A 20 9.26 36.05 12.91
N PRO A 21 9.09 36.47 14.18
CA PRO A 21 10.13 36.28 15.20
C PRO A 21 10.27 34.83 15.61
N ALA A 22 11.51 34.37 15.75
CA ALA A 22 11.87 33.07 16.26
C ALA A 22 11.44 32.91 17.73
N ALA A 23 10.82 31.77 18.04
CA ALA A 23 10.49 31.37 19.40
C ALA A 23 11.76 30.96 20.16
N PRO A 24 11.86 31.31 21.46
CA PRO A 24 13.03 30.96 22.28
C PRO A 24 12.99 29.46 22.69
N SER A 25 14.16 28.82 22.67
CA SER A 25 14.41 27.49 23.18
C SER A 25 14.14 27.41 24.70
N PRO A 26 13.57 26.30 25.21
CA PRO A 26 13.45 26.10 26.64
C PRO A 26 14.79 25.66 27.26
N ALA A 27 15.07 26.26 28.43
CA ALA A 27 16.23 26.00 29.25
C ALA A 27 16.20 24.59 29.91
N PRO A 28 17.37 23.97 30.23
CA PRO A 28 17.44 22.69 30.90
C PRO A 28 17.16 22.79 32.40
N LEU A 29 16.42 21.84 32.94
CA LEU A 29 16.17 21.66 34.36
C LEU A 29 17.38 20.97 35.06
N PRO A 30 17.70 21.32 36.33
CA PRO A 30 18.83 20.79 37.03
C PRO A 30 18.56 19.41 37.65
N GLY A 31 19.65 18.68 37.80
CA GLY A 31 19.77 17.28 38.17
C GLY A 31 19.21 16.86 39.52
N THR A 32 18.95 15.57 39.60
CA THR A 32 18.85 14.81 40.85
C THR A 32 19.79 13.63 40.76
N LEU A 33 20.61 13.47 41.80
CA LEU A 33 21.67 12.50 42.00
C LEU A 33 21.11 11.08 42.26
N PRO A 34 21.94 10.03 42.09
CA PRO A 34 21.53 8.65 42.19
C PRO A 34 21.60 8.14 43.64
N GLU A 35 20.64 7.32 44.06
CA GLU A 35 20.74 6.49 45.27
C GLU A 35 21.18 5.08 44.90
N GLU A 36 22.19 4.60 45.62
CA GLU A 36 22.81 3.29 45.54
C GLU A 36 21.99 2.18 46.23
N PRO A 37 22.31 0.90 45.97
CA PRO A 37 21.46 -0.25 46.27
C PRO A 37 21.73 -0.87 47.63
N SER A 38 20.69 -1.30 48.34
CA SER A 38 20.83 -2.16 49.52
C SER A 38 20.66 -3.64 49.17
N LYS A 39 21.63 -4.40 49.63
CA LYS A 39 21.76 -5.86 49.61
C LYS A 39 20.80 -6.52 50.60
N SER A 40 20.41 -7.72 50.27
CA SER A 40 20.10 -8.95 51.03
C SER A 40 18.76 -9.53 50.59
N ASP A 41 18.46 -10.80 50.41
CA ASP A 41 19.01 -12.07 50.80
C ASP A 41 18.46 -13.17 49.90
N LYS A 42 19.20 -14.25 49.71
CA LYS A 42 18.82 -15.53 49.08
C LYS A 42 18.07 -16.42 50.11
N PRO A 43 17.66 -17.65 49.74
CA PRO A 43 16.79 -18.13 48.65
C PRO A 43 15.61 -18.95 49.21
N SER A 44 14.58 -19.19 48.45
CA SER A 44 13.69 -20.31 48.75
C SER A 44 13.23 -20.96 47.42
N GLU A 45 13.80 -22.11 47.24
CA GLU A 45 13.46 -23.14 46.30
C GLU A 45 12.07 -23.68 46.63
N CYS A 46 11.12 -23.48 45.71
CA CYS A 46 9.91 -24.30 45.66
C CYS A 46 9.52 -24.46 44.20
N ALA A 47 9.89 -25.60 43.66
CA ALA A 47 9.32 -26.15 42.47
C ALA A 47 7.79 -26.22 42.61
N ARG A 48 7.05 -25.49 41.76
CA ARG A 48 5.65 -25.76 41.50
C ARG A 48 5.41 -25.85 40.01
N ALA A 49 4.84 -26.99 39.69
CA ALA A 49 4.34 -27.48 38.46
C ALA A 49 3.68 -26.41 37.58
N GLY A 50 4.06 -26.42 36.29
CA GLY A 50 3.19 -26.22 35.14
C GLY A 50 2.06 -25.20 35.27
N ASP A 51 2.41 -23.92 35.24
CA ASP A 51 1.43 -22.92 34.78
C ASP A 51 1.49 -22.90 33.27
N ILE A 52 0.65 -23.74 32.67
CA ILE A 52 0.28 -23.62 31.25
C ILE A 52 -0.53 -22.34 31.18
N SER A 53 0.15 -21.24 30.95
CA SER A 53 -0.53 -20.01 30.51
C SER A 53 -1.36 -20.38 29.28
N PRO A 54 -2.67 -20.19 29.31
CA PRO A 54 -3.44 -20.37 28.08
C PRO A 54 -2.85 -19.40 27.04
N ASP A 55 -2.30 -19.95 25.97
CA ASP A 55 -1.98 -19.18 24.79
C ASP A 55 -3.17 -18.26 24.53
N PHE A 56 -2.95 -16.97 24.70
CA PHE A 56 -3.87 -15.96 24.19
C PHE A 56 -3.88 -16.14 22.68
N THR A 57 -4.81 -16.96 22.21
CA THR A 57 -5.11 -17.11 20.78
C THR A 57 -5.33 -15.69 20.26
N SER A 58 -4.37 -15.17 19.54
CA SER A 58 -4.46 -13.82 18.97
C SER A 58 -5.77 -13.74 18.20
N ALA A 59 -6.58 -12.71 18.48
CA ALA A 59 -7.84 -12.52 17.78
C ALA A 59 -7.58 -12.54 16.26
N PRO A 60 -8.44 -13.20 15.48
CA PRO A 60 -8.21 -13.34 14.06
C PRO A 60 -8.15 -11.95 13.39
N THR A 61 -7.17 -11.72 12.56
CA THR A 61 -7.03 -10.46 11.79
C THR A 61 -7.97 -10.39 10.60
N ALA A 62 -8.59 -11.51 10.23
CA ALA A 62 -9.54 -11.62 9.12
C ALA A 62 -10.69 -12.56 9.47
N VAL A 63 -11.88 -12.23 9.02
CA VAL A 63 -13.07 -13.08 9.09
C VAL A 63 -13.81 -13.03 7.77
N SER A 64 -14.54 -14.09 7.42
CA SER A 64 -15.31 -14.13 6.19
C SER A 64 -16.66 -14.82 6.39
N VAL A 65 -17.62 -14.52 5.51
CA VAL A 65 -18.93 -15.14 5.49
C VAL A 65 -19.40 -15.31 4.03
N SER A 66 -19.94 -16.47 3.71
CA SER A 66 -20.52 -16.68 2.38
C SER A 66 -21.87 -15.96 2.25
N GLU A 67 -22.15 -15.51 1.04
CA GLU A 67 -23.43 -14.90 0.67
C GLU A 67 -24.60 -15.84 0.94
N ALA A 68 -24.41 -17.14 0.67
CA ALA A 68 -25.45 -18.15 0.94
C ALA A 68 -25.85 -18.18 2.42
N VAL A 69 -24.88 -18.09 3.33
CA VAL A 69 -25.15 -18.05 4.77
C VAL A 69 -25.86 -16.74 5.15
N LEU A 70 -25.44 -15.60 4.63
CA LEU A 70 -26.10 -14.32 4.87
C LEU A 70 -27.53 -14.31 4.35
N ARG A 71 -27.79 -14.88 3.16
CA ARG A 71 -29.13 -14.94 2.55
C ARG A 71 -30.06 -15.93 3.22
N SER A 72 -29.53 -17.01 3.80
CA SER A 72 -30.34 -17.98 4.52
C SER A 72 -30.93 -17.45 5.82
N ALA A 73 -30.31 -16.40 6.37
CA ALA A 73 -30.80 -15.73 7.57
C ALA A 73 -31.97 -14.78 7.25
N PRO A 74 -32.98 -14.66 8.16
CA PRO A 74 -33.98 -13.60 8.08
C PRO A 74 -33.34 -12.22 7.91
N GLU A 75 -33.98 -11.36 7.12
CA GLU A 75 -33.43 -10.06 6.75
C GLU A 75 -33.08 -9.20 7.98
N GLU A 76 -33.91 -9.27 9.00
CA GLU A 76 -33.74 -8.53 10.25
C GLU A 76 -32.52 -8.98 11.06
N LEU A 77 -32.06 -10.22 10.85
CA LEU A 77 -30.91 -10.78 11.56
C LEU A 77 -29.58 -10.53 10.85
N ARG A 78 -29.59 -10.27 9.54
CA ARG A 78 -28.35 -10.05 8.74
C ARG A 78 -27.47 -8.92 9.30
N PRO A 79 -28.01 -7.76 9.68
CA PRO A 79 -27.21 -6.69 10.30
C PRO A 79 -26.54 -7.13 11.61
N ARG A 80 -27.25 -7.94 12.41
CA ARG A 80 -26.70 -8.47 13.66
C ARG A 80 -25.57 -9.47 13.43
N MET A 81 -25.72 -10.34 12.43
CA MET A 81 -24.67 -11.27 12.05
C MET A 81 -23.38 -10.55 11.65
N LEU A 82 -23.46 -9.50 10.82
CA LEU A 82 -22.31 -8.70 10.44
C LEU A 82 -21.64 -8.02 11.63
N ARG A 83 -22.41 -7.52 12.59
CA ARG A 83 -21.87 -6.95 13.83
C ARG A 83 -21.11 -7.99 14.66
N LEU A 84 -21.65 -9.21 14.78
CA LEU A 84 -20.99 -10.31 15.49
C LEU A 84 -19.69 -10.75 14.78
N LEU A 85 -19.65 -10.70 13.45
CA LEU A 85 -18.41 -10.98 12.70
C LEU A 85 -17.35 -9.90 12.96
N LEU A 86 -17.74 -8.63 12.96
CA LEU A 86 -16.82 -7.54 13.28
C LEU A 86 -16.29 -7.61 14.73
N GLU A 87 -17.09 -8.10 15.67
CA GLU A 87 -16.65 -8.30 17.07
C GLU A 87 -15.53 -9.36 17.22
N ARG A 88 -15.36 -10.22 16.22
CA ARG A 88 -14.25 -11.20 16.23
C ARG A 88 -12.91 -10.59 15.84
N LEU A 89 -12.90 -9.44 15.18
CA LEU A 89 -11.68 -8.72 14.85
C LEU A 89 -11.12 -8.00 16.09
N PRO A 90 -9.80 -7.77 16.18
CA PRO A 90 -9.16 -7.15 17.34
C PRO A 90 -9.74 -5.77 17.70
N VAL A 91 -10.22 -5.02 16.74
CA VAL A 91 -10.85 -3.69 16.92
C VAL A 91 -12.34 -3.75 17.21
N GLY A 92 -12.96 -4.91 17.02
CA GLY A 92 -14.37 -5.11 17.28
C GLY A 92 -15.29 -4.27 16.38
N LYS A 93 -16.41 -3.82 16.93
CA LYS A 93 -17.45 -3.02 16.23
C LYS A 93 -17.40 -1.54 16.58
N LYS A 94 -16.34 -1.06 17.19
CA LYS A 94 -16.24 0.33 17.60
C LYS A 94 -16.44 1.25 16.40
N ASP A 95 -17.23 2.31 16.58
CA ASP A 95 -17.54 3.32 15.56
C ASP A 95 -18.24 2.80 14.27
N VAL A 96 -18.63 1.53 14.23
CA VAL A 96 -19.41 0.97 13.11
C VAL A 96 -20.87 1.35 13.22
N SER A 97 -21.31 2.30 12.39
CA SER A 97 -22.68 2.79 12.33
C SER A 97 -23.62 1.85 11.56
N ALA A 98 -24.95 2.09 11.67
CA ALA A 98 -25.93 1.38 10.86
C ALA A 98 -25.69 1.57 9.36
N ALA A 99 -25.29 2.77 8.92
CA ALA A 99 -24.98 3.04 7.52
C ALA A 99 -23.80 2.18 7.00
N HIS A 100 -22.78 1.91 7.83
CA HIS A 100 -21.69 0.99 7.45
C HIS A 100 -22.22 -0.44 7.25
N ILE A 101 -23.13 -0.90 8.12
CA ILE A 101 -23.74 -2.24 7.99
C ILE A 101 -24.62 -2.35 6.72
N GLU A 102 -25.40 -1.33 6.40
CA GLU A 102 -26.17 -1.28 5.17
C GLU A 102 -25.27 -1.28 3.93
N ALA A 103 -24.18 -0.51 3.96
CA ALA A 103 -23.18 -0.50 2.90
C ALA A 103 -22.52 -1.87 2.70
N LEU A 104 -22.24 -2.62 3.79
CA LEU A 104 -21.72 -3.99 3.73
C LEU A 104 -22.72 -4.95 3.09
N LEU A 105 -24.01 -4.85 3.46
CA LEU A 105 -25.09 -5.69 2.90
C LEU A 105 -25.30 -5.41 1.41
N SER A 106 -25.12 -4.17 0.99
CA SER A 106 -25.27 -3.73 -0.41
C SER A 106 -23.99 -3.86 -1.24
N LEU A 107 -22.87 -4.31 -0.64
CA LEU A 107 -21.58 -4.42 -1.33
C LEU A 107 -21.67 -5.44 -2.46
N ARG A 108 -21.33 -5.00 -3.67
CA ARG A 108 -21.38 -5.84 -4.88
C ARG A 108 -20.10 -6.64 -5.05
N GLU A 109 -20.17 -7.68 -5.88
CA GLU A 109 -19.01 -8.46 -6.33
C GLU A 109 -17.88 -7.55 -6.84
N GLY A 110 -16.64 -7.82 -6.39
CA GLY A 110 -15.48 -6.98 -6.69
C GLY A 110 -15.47 -5.60 -6.03
N GLY A 111 -16.51 -5.29 -5.22
CA GLY A 111 -16.58 -4.07 -4.43
C GLY A 111 -15.68 -4.13 -3.19
N MET A 112 -15.31 -2.94 -2.70
CA MET A 112 -14.52 -2.77 -1.48
C MET A 112 -15.02 -1.57 -0.71
N LEU A 113 -15.07 -1.70 0.62
CA LEU A 113 -15.53 -0.69 1.57
C LEU A 113 -14.54 -0.56 2.72
N ASP A 114 -14.18 0.66 3.06
CA ASP A 114 -13.42 0.96 4.25
C ASP A 114 -14.35 1.23 5.42
N LEU A 115 -14.09 0.54 6.50
CA LEU A 115 -14.78 0.72 7.78
C LEU A 115 -13.88 1.47 8.76
N PRO A 116 -14.45 2.03 9.83
CA PRO A 116 -13.67 2.59 10.93
C PRO A 116 -12.64 1.61 11.50
N GLU A 117 -11.68 2.13 12.25
CA GLU A 117 -10.63 1.37 12.96
C GLU A 117 -9.74 0.53 12.03
N GLY A 118 -9.61 0.92 10.76
CA GLY A 118 -8.71 0.25 9.83
C GLY A 118 -9.20 -1.13 9.38
N VAL A 119 -10.50 -1.39 9.39
CA VAL A 119 -11.08 -2.60 8.80
C VAL A 119 -11.43 -2.34 7.34
N THR A 120 -11.07 -3.27 6.47
CA THR A 120 -11.50 -3.27 5.07
C THR A 120 -12.40 -4.46 4.80
N ALA A 121 -13.51 -4.21 4.12
CA ALA A 121 -14.41 -5.23 3.62
C ALA A 121 -14.32 -5.31 2.09
N TRP A 122 -14.35 -6.52 1.53
CA TRP A 122 -14.52 -6.73 0.09
C TRP A 122 -15.33 -7.97 -0.19
N ARG A 123 -15.95 -8.02 -1.37
CA ARG A 123 -16.71 -9.18 -1.82
C ARG A 123 -16.01 -9.82 -3.01
N GLU A 124 -15.75 -11.11 -2.89
CA GLU A 124 -15.12 -11.91 -3.93
C GLU A 124 -15.71 -13.33 -3.94
N LYS A 125 -16.16 -13.81 -5.12
CA LYS A 125 -16.72 -15.17 -5.32
C LYS A 125 -17.81 -15.52 -4.31
N ASP A 126 -18.81 -14.64 -4.15
CA ASP A 126 -19.92 -14.79 -3.21
C ASP A 126 -19.49 -14.91 -1.73
N VAL A 127 -18.30 -14.44 -1.38
CA VAL A 127 -17.82 -14.37 0.00
C VAL A 127 -17.58 -12.90 0.36
N LEU A 128 -18.12 -12.49 1.50
CA LEU A 128 -17.79 -11.21 2.13
C LEU A 128 -16.62 -11.43 3.09
N HIS A 129 -15.54 -10.74 2.83
CA HIS A 129 -14.34 -10.72 3.66
C HIS A 129 -14.27 -9.44 4.46
N LEU A 130 -13.88 -9.55 5.73
CA LEU A 130 -13.61 -8.43 6.64
C LEU A 130 -12.22 -8.66 7.21
N GLU A 131 -11.32 -7.72 7.04
CA GLU A 131 -9.93 -7.87 7.46
C GLU A 131 -9.39 -6.55 8.01
N MET A 132 -8.49 -6.65 8.97
CA MET A 132 -7.68 -5.51 9.37
C MET A 132 -6.84 -5.05 8.18
N THR A 133 -6.94 -3.78 7.84
CA THR A 133 -6.13 -3.20 6.76
C THR A 133 -4.66 -3.26 7.16
N PRO A 134 -3.82 -4.01 6.44
CA PRO A 134 -2.39 -4.00 6.73
C PRO A 134 -1.84 -2.57 6.49
N PRO A 135 -0.83 -2.16 7.25
CA PRO A 135 -0.19 -0.87 7.02
C PRO A 135 0.35 -0.82 5.58
N SER A 136 0.06 0.28 4.89
CA SER A 136 0.61 0.48 3.56
C SER A 136 2.13 0.56 3.63
N PRO A 137 2.86 -0.15 2.75
CA PRO A 137 4.31 0.00 2.66
C PRO A 137 4.70 1.47 2.48
N PRO A 138 5.77 1.94 3.13
CA PRO A 138 6.23 3.31 3.01
C PRO A 138 6.70 3.61 1.59
N LEU A 139 6.77 4.91 1.26
CA LEU A 139 7.43 5.35 0.03
C LEU A 139 8.89 4.91 0.05
N LEU A 140 9.33 4.24 -1.02
CA LEU A 140 10.70 3.78 -1.21
C LEU A 140 11.35 4.55 -2.36
N THR A 141 12.52 5.13 -2.14
CA THR A 141 13.35 5.65 -3.24
C THR A 141 14.07 4.47 -3.88
N LEU A 142 13.91 4.31 -5.19
CA LEU A 142 14.53 3.22 -5.94
C LEU A 142 16.02 3.50 -6.16
N SER A 143 16.82 2.46 -5.98
CA SER A 143 18.25 2.43 -6.31
C SER A 143 18.57 1.14 -7.06
N GLU A 144 19.68 1.12 -7.79
CA GLU A 144 20.14 -0.10 -8.45
C GLU A 144 20.45 -1.20 -7.41
N GLY A 145 20.11 -2.44 -7.75
CA GLY A 145 20.25 -3.59 -6.87
C GLY A 145 18.92 -4.14 -6.36
N GLU A 146 18.96 -4.86 -5.24
CA GLU A 146 17.79 -5.46 -4.62
C GLU A 146 17.31 -4.65 -3.43
N GLN A 147 15.99 -4.49 -3.35
CA GLN A 147 15.29 -3.82 -2.25
C GLN A 147 14.02 -4.60 -1.90
N VAL A 148 13.58 -4.54 -0.65
CA VAL A 148 12.32 -5.13 -0.21
C VAL A 148 11.32 -4.01 0.02
N TRP A 149 10.11 -4.17 -0.52
CA TRP A 149 9.01 -3.22 -0.36
C TRP A 149 7.69 -3.95 -0.12
N GLY A 150 7.21 -3.95 1.12
CA GLY A 150 6.06 -4.75 1.51
C GLY A 150 6.28 -6.23 1.19
N ASP A 151 5.36 -6.82 0.45
CA ASP A 151 5.41 -8.22 0.02
C ASP A 151 6.18 -8.44 -1.28
N TYR A 152 6.93 -7.44 -1.74
CA TYR A 152 7.67 -7.51 -3.00
C TYR A 152 9.17 -7.46 -2.79
N LEU A 153 9.89 -8.33 -3.51
CA LEU A 153 11.31 -8.18 -3.79
C LEU A 153 11.44 -7.39 -5.09
N VAL A 154 12.14 -6.27 -5.04
CA VAL A 154 12.30 -5.34 -6.15
C VAL A 154 13.76 -5.32 -6.57
N ARG A 155 14.05 -5.70 -7.80
CA ARG A 155 15.39 -5.61 -8.41
C ARG A 155 15.41 -4.54 -9.48
N VAL A 156 16.36 -3.65 -9.42
CA VAL A 156 16.53 -2.53 -10.36
C VAL A 156 17.90 -2.59 -10.99
N TRP A 157 17.95 -2.54 -12.32
CA TRP A 157 19.22 -2.50 -13.06
C TRP A 157 19.10 -1.65 -14.33
N ARG A 158 20.20 -1.09 -14.75
CA ARG A 158 20.29 -0.39 -16.04
C ARG A 158 20.68 -1.35 -17.16
N SER A 159 20.17 -1.09 -18.32
CA SER A 159 20.50 -1.84 -19.53
C SER A 159 20.51 -0.92 -20.74
N GLU A 160 21.53 -1.00 -21.57
CA GLU A 160 21.57 -0.34 -22.88
C GLU A 160 20.73 -1.06 -23.93
N LYS A 161 20.27 -2.27 -23.62
CA LYS A 161 19.38 -3.10 -24.44
C LYS A 161 18.40 -3.78 -23.53
N ASN A 162 17.26 -4.22 -24.04
CA ASN A 162 16.28 -5.05 -23.32
C ASN A 162 16.90 -6.41 -22.91
N THR A 163 17.93 -6.37 -22.08
CA THR A 163 18.65 -7.54 -21.61
C THR A 163 17.92 -8.11 -20.39
N PRO A 164 17.66 -9.43 -20.34
CA PRO A 164 17.09 -10.05 -19.14
C PRO A 164 17.98 -9.81 -17.92
N PRO A 165 17.48 -10.01 -16.70
CA PRO A 165 18.28 -9.86 -15.49
C PRO A 165 19.57 -10.68 -15.57
N PRO A 166 20.68 -10.18 -15.02
CA PRO A 166 22.01 -10.80 -15.19
C PRO A 166 22.11 -12.23 -14.67
N ASP A 167 21.22 -12.65 -13.80
CA ASP A 167 21.28 -13.95 -13.12
C ASP A 167 20.13 -14.85 -13.54
N GLY A 168 19.74 -14.98 -14.75
CA GLY A 168 18.84 -15.98 -15.34
C GLY A 168 17.94 -16.85 -14.42
N GLU A 169 18.07 -16.76 -13.12
CA GLU A 169 17.36 -17.47 -12.10
C GLU A 169 16.20 -16.64 -11.58
N GLY A 170 14.97 -17.11 -11.81
CA GLY A 170 13.83 -16.58 -11.09
C GLY A 170 12.62 -16.12 -11.91
N LEU A 171 12.58 -16.36 -13.21
CA LEU A 171 11.31 -16.27 -13.92
C LEU A 171 10.51 -17.52 -13.63
N SER A 172 9.77 -17.54 -12.52
CA SER A 172 8.82 -18.61 -12.23
C SER A 172 7.77 -18.68 -13.33
N LYS A 173 7.71 -19.82 -14.01
CA LYS A 173 6.73 -20.09 -15.08
C LYS A 173 5.33 -20.39 -14.55
N THR A 174 5.11 -20.28 -13.25
CA THR A 174 3.87 -20.68 -12.60
C THR A 174 3.12 -19.50 -12.02
N GLY A 175 2.13 -18.99 -12.72
CA GLY A 175 1.12 -18.18 -12.11
C GLY A 175 0.88 -16.80 -12.75
N ARG A 176 -0.34 -16.34 -12.68
CA ARG A 176 -0.88 -15.16 -13.37
C ARG A 176 -0.30 -13.82 -12.94
N PHE A 177 0.55 -13.76 -11.88
CA PHE A 177 1.06 -12.51 -11.29
C PHE A 177 2.48 -12.61 -10.71
N SER A 178 3.22 -13.71 -10.95
CA SER A 178 4.43 -13.99 -10.15
C SER A 178 5.63 -13.10 -10.46
N ASP A 179 5.91 -12.80 -11.71
CA ASP A 179 7.11 -12.03 -12.05
C ASP A 179 6.77 -10.96 -13.08
N HIS A 180 6.96 -9.70 -12.75
CA HIS A 180 6.67 -8.61 -13.66
C HIS A 180 7.88 -7.71 -13.87
N ILE A 181 8.36 -7.68 -15.09
CA ILE A 181 9.44 -6.77 -15.51
C ILE A 181 8.81 -5.52 -16.11
N LEU A 182 9.12 -4.38 -15.52
CA LEU A 182 8.80 -3.07 -16.07
C LEU A 182 10.08 -2.48 -16.66
N THR A 183 10.06 -2.14 -17.93
CA THR A 183 11.15 -1.45 -18.60
C THR A 183 10.72 -0.02 -18.89
N LEU A 184 11.55 0.93 -18.47
CA LEU A 184 11.29 2.35 -18.62
C LEU A 184 12.54 3.02 -19.22
N SER A 185 12.35 4.11 -19.96
CA SER A 185 13.47 4.93 -20.40
C SER A 185 14.18 5.56 -19.20
N ASP A 186 15.52 5.58 -19.25
CA ASP A 186 16.32 6.26 -18.23
C ASP A 186 16.29 7.78 -18.46
N GLY A 187 15.11 8.37 -18.31
CA GLY A 187 14.88 9.80 -18.55
C GLY A 187 15.53 10.75 -17.55
N GLY A 188 16.53 10.30 -16.76
CA GLY A 188 17.18 11.19 -15.83
C GLY A 188 17.81 10.57 -14.58
N LYS A 189 17.84 11.34 -13.51
CA LYS A 189 18.48 10.94 -12.26
C LYS A 189 17.63 9.93 -11.50
N MET A 190 18.20 8.75 -11.17
CA MET A 190 17.55 7.74 -10.34
C MET A 190 17.05 8.27 -8.97
N SER A 191 17.63 9.37 -8.47
CA SER A 191 17.20 9.97 -7.19
C SER A 191 15.75 10.44 -7.14
N GLU A 192 15.08 10.50 -8.28
CA GLU A 192 13.69 10.94 -8.42
C GLU A 192 12.72 9.77 -8.67
N TRP A 193 13.25 8.56 -8.67
CA TRP A 193 12.46 7.34 -8.86
C TRP A 193 12.00 6.82 -7.52
N THR A 194 10.69 6.64 -7.39
CA THR A 194 10.09 6.16 -6.15
C THR A 194 9.08 5.06 -6.40
N LEU A 195 8.89 4.21 -5.40
CA LEU A 195 7.88 3.17 -5.36
C LEU A 195 6.90 3.47 -4.22
N ARG A 196 5.62 3.41 -4.52
CA ARG A 196 4.56 3.65 -3.54
C ARG A 196 3.28 2.91 -3.87
N CYS A 197 2.34 2.90 -2.94
CA CYS A 197 0.98 2.43 -3.19
C CYS A 197 0.20 3.38 -4.12
N PRO A 198 -0.84 2.88 -4.82
CA PRO A 198 -1.71 3.71 -5.65
C PRO A 198 -2.41 4.79 -4.83
N GLN A 199 -2.50 5.99 -5.38
CA GLN A 199 -3.19 7.12 -4.78
C GLN A 199 -4.39 7.55 -5.62
N ARG A 200 -5.29 8.30 -4.98
CA ARG A 200 -6.43 8.89 -5.69
C ARG A 200 -5.92 9.90 -6.74
N GLY A 201 -6.38 9.75 -7.98
CA GLY A 201 -5.94 10.59 -9.10
C GLY A 201 -4.82 9.98 -9.95
N ASP A 202 -4.18 8.90 -9.47
CA ASP A 202 -3.20 8.17 -10.29
C ASP A 202 -3.83 7.65 -11.57
N GLY A 203 -3.10 7.81 -12.66
CA GLY A 203 -3.52 7.31 -13.95
C GLY A 203 -2.35 7.17 -14.92
N LEU A 204 -2.51 6.26 -15.87
CA LEU A 204 -1.56 5.97 -16.93
C LEU A 204 -2.23 6.12 -18.31
N THR A 205 -1.45 6.49 -19.27
CA THR A 205 -1.79 6.34 -20.69
C THR A 205 -0.97 5.18 -21.26
N LEU A 206 -1.60 4.01 -21.37
CA LEU A 206 -0.91 2.82 -21.90
C LEU A 206 -0.65 2.96 -23.41
N PRO A 207 0.38 2.27 -23.93
CA PRO A 207 0.66 2.23 -25.35
C PRO A 207 -0.58 1.80 -26.16
N GLY A 208 -0.92 2.56 -27.21
CA GLY A 208 -2.10 2.32 -28.03
C GLY A 208 -3.45 2.72 -27.42
N ALA A 209 -3.48 3.20 -26.18
CA ALA A 209 -4.70 3.69 -25.56
C ALA A 209 -5.05 5.10 -26.07
N ARG A 210 -6.37 5.38 -26.21
CA ARG A 210 -6.86 6.69 -26.67
C ARG A 210 -6.75 7.81 -25.63
N GLY A 211 -6.33 7.49 -24.37
CA GLY A 211 -6.23 8.48 -23.31
C GLY A 211 -5.87 7.89 -21.94
N ARG A 212 -5.71 8.80 -21.00
CA ARG A 212 -5.35 8.47 -19.60
C ARG A 212 -6.49 7.73 -18.90
N ARG A 213 -6.16 6.63 -18.22
CA ARG A 213 -7.08 5.84 -17.40
C ARG A 213 -6.59 5.80 -15.96
N SER A 214 -7.52 5.84 -15.00
CA SER A 214 -7.15 5.73 -13.59
C SER A 214 -6.53 4.36 -13.29
N VAL A 215 -5.51 4.34 -12.41
CA VAL A 215 -4.86 3.11 -11.97
C VAL A 215 -5.87 2.13 -11.37
N LYS A 216 -6.82 2.62 -10.56
CA LYS A 216 -7.91 1.79 -10.00
C LYS A 216 -8.69 1.04 -11.10
N ARG A 217 -9.03 1.71 -12.19
CA ARG A 217 -9.76 1.10 -13.32
C ARG A 217 -8.89 0.07 -14.04
N LEU A 218 -7.64 0.41 -14.32
CA LEU A 218 -6.70 -0.48 -14.99
C LEU A 218 -6.47 -1.78 -14.20
N LEU A 219 -6.28 -1.69 -12.88
CA LEU A 219 -6.15 -2.85 -12.00
C LEU A 219 -7.42 -3.71 -11.99
N THR A 220 -8.60 -3.08 -12.03
CA THR A 220 -9.88 -3.78 -12.12
C THR A 220 -10.03 -4.53 -13.44
N GLU A 221 -9.71 -3.86 -14.57
CA GLU A 221 -9.76 -4.46 -15.91
C GLU A 221 -8.77 -5.63 -16.07
N ARG A 222 -7.66 -5.62 -15.31
CA ARG A 222 -6.69 -6.72 -15.24
C ARG A 222 -7.10 -7.86 -14.29
N GLY A 223 -8.26 -7.74 -13.64
CA GLY A 223 -8.75 -8.75 -12.68
C GLY A 223 -7.99 -8.80 -11.36
N MET A 224 -7.23 -7.73 -11.03
CA MET A 224 -6.52 -7.66 -9.76
C MET A 224 -7.53 -7.70 -8.60
N PRO A 225 -7.37 -8.61 -7.62
CA PRO A 225 -8.25 -8.70 -6.46
C PRO A 225 -8.31 -7.37 -5.69
N PRO A 226 -9.45 -6.99 -5.12
CA PRO A 226 -9.63 -5.71 -4.42
C PRO A 226 -8.58 -5.44 -3.34
N ARG A 227 -8.23 -6.47 -2.55
CA ARG A 227 -7.20 -6.40 -1.51
C ARG A 227 -5.85 -5.98 -2.08
N ARG A 228 -5.40 -6.62 -3.16
CA ARG A 228 -4.11 -6.35 -3.79
C ARG A 228 -4.02 -4.98 -4.47
N ARG A 229 -5.15 -4.42 -4.93
CA ARG A 229 -5.15 -3.10 -5.59
C ARG A 229 -4.59 -1.98 -4.72
N ARG A 230 -4.69 -2.10 -3.39
CA ARG A 230 -4.21 -1.07 -2.46
C ARG A 230 -2.71 -1.08 -2.26
N THR A 231 -2.12 -2.27 -2.27
CA THR A 231 -0.68 -2.47 -2.05
C THR A 231 0.08 -2.72 -3.34
N THR A 232 -0.59 -2.61 -4.50
CA THR A 232 0.06 -2.78 -5.82
C THR A 232 1.16 -1.74 -6.00
N PRO A 233 2.39 -2.14 -6.37
CA PRO A 233 3.48 -1.21 -6.60
C PRO A 233 3.21 -0.25 -7.77
N VAL A 234 3.38 1.05 -7.50
CA VAL A 234 3.36 2.13 -8.50
C VAL A 234 4.74 2.76 -8.54
N VAL A 235 5.42 2.62 -9.66
CA VAL A 235 6.68 3.31 -9.94
C VAL A 235 6.36 4.73 -10.34
N CYS A 236 6.99 5.69 -9.67
CA CYS A 236 6.85 7.10 -9.98
C CYS A 236 8.21 7.70 -10.37
N ILE A 237 8.20 8.60 -11.33
CA ILE A 237 9.35 9.43 -11.74
C ILE A 237 8.94 10.88 -11.48
N ASN A 238 9.73 11.61 -10.71
CA ASN A 238 9.40 13.00 -10.29
C ASN A 238 8.01 13.13 -9.66
N GLY A 239 7.58 12.09 -8.91
CA GLY A 239 6.27 12.06 -8.27
C GLY A 239 5.10 11.67 -9.19
N GLU A 240 5.30 11.59 -10.50
CA GLU A 240 4.28 11.16 -11.45
C GLU A 240 4.28 9.64 -11.67
N PRO A 241 3.12 8.98 -11.73
CA PRO A 241 3.04 7.56 -12.06
C PRO A 241 3.62 7.28 -13.44
N ALA A 242 4.64 6.42 -13.48
CA ALA A 242 5.33 6.01 -14.70
C ALA A 242 5.01 4.57 -15.09
N ALA A 243 4.83 3.68 -14.12
CA ALA A 243 4.46 2.30 -14.37
C ALA A 243 3.72 1.71 -13.16
N VAL A 244 2.93 0.66 -13.40
CA VAL A 244 2.18 -0.06 -12.36
C VAL A 244 2.38 -1.55 -12.53
N TYR A 245 2.68 -2.24 -11.45
CA TYR A 245 2.80 -3.70 -11.40
C TYR A 245 1.53 -4.38 -11.96
N GLY A 246 1.72 -5.38 -12.82
CA GLY A 246 0.62 -6.11 -13.45
C GLY A 246 -0.17 -5.32 -14.51
N VAL A 247 0.15 -4.04 -14.74
CA VAL A 247 -0.53 -3.19 -15.72
C VAL A 247 0.41 -2.82 -16.88
N GLY A 248 1.57 -2.26 -16.57
CA GLY A 248 2.58 -1.84 -17.54
C GLY A 248 3.03 -0.39 -17.38
N THR A 249 3.74 0.10 -18.38
CA THR A 249 4.40 1.42 -18.40
C THR A 249 3.54 2.46 -19.13
N ASP A 250 3.53 3.69 -18.62
CA ASP A 250 2.92 4.84 -19.30
C ASP A 250 3.69 5.14 -20.60
N GLN A 251 2.97 5.52 -21.65
CA GLN A 251 3.56 5.80 -22.97
C GLN A 251 4.67 6.87 -22.96
N ARG A 252 4.69 7.77 -21.96
CA ARG A 252 5.70 8.82 -21.83
C ARG A 252 7.05 8.28 -21.36
N PHE A 253 7.06 7.12 -20.75
CA PHE A 253 8.24 6.49 -20.15
C PHE A 253 8.60 5.17 -20.82
N LEU A 254 8.13 4.96 -22.04
CA LEU A 254 8.49 3.75 -22.80
C LEU A 254 10.00 3.68 -23.05
N PRO A 255 10.58 2.45 -23.06
CA PRO A 255 11.99 2.27 -23.30
C PRO A 255 12.38 2.79 -24.68
N GLU A 256 13.53 3.42 -24.74
CA GLU A 256 14.13 3.86 -25.99
C GLU A 256 14.88 2.69 -26.64
N LYS A 257 14.80 2.61 -27.99
CA LYS A 257 15.42 1.50 -28.73
C LYS A 257 16.94 1.51 -28.63
N ASP A 258 17.55 2.69 -28.62
CA ASP A 258 18.99 2.91 -28.63
C ASP A 258 19.49 3.68 -27.38
N GLY A 259 18.63 3.81 -26.37
CA GLY A 259 18.89 4.53 -25.12
C GLY A 259 19.18 3.62 -23.92
N SER A 260 19.63 4.24 -22.85
CA SER A 260 19.70 3.58 -21.54
C SER A 260 18.31 3.37 -20.98
N ASN A 261 18.00 2.17 -20.56
CA ASN A 261 16.73 1.79 -19.98
C ASN A 261 16.93 1.31 -18.55
N ILE A 262 15.94 1.57 -17.71
CA ILE A 262 15.83 1.04 -16.36
C ILE A 262 14.84 -0.11 -16.36
N ASN A 263 15.29 -1.26 -15.88
CA ASN A 263 14.47 -2.44 -15.71
C ASN A 263 14.17 -2.63 -14.23
N ILE A 264 12.93 -2.90 -13.91
CA ILE A 264 12.46 -3.16 -12.57
C ILE A 264 11.73 -4.49 -12.57
N LEU A 265 12.36 -5.50 -11.97
CA LEU A 265 11.73 -6.78 -11.70
C LEU A 265 11.09 -6.72 -10.33
N MET A 266 9.82 -7.05 -10.25
CA MET A 266 9.08 -7.17 -9.00
C MET A 266 8.61 -8.61 -8.85
N ILE A 267 9.06 -9.27 -7.79
CA ILE A 267 8.69 -10.63 -7.41
C ILE A 267 7.84 -10.52 -6.16
N GLU A 268 6.60 -10.96 -6.24
CA GLU A 268 5.73 -11.06 -5.05
C GLU A 268 6.20 -12.25 -4.21
N LYS A 269 6.40 -12.04 -2.91
CA LYS A 269 6.66 -13.14 -1.98
C LYS A 269 5.41 -14.01 -1.91
N ASP A 270 5.56 -15.30 -2.18
CA ASP A 270 4.48 -16.24 -1.94
C ASP A 270 4.10 -16.16 -0.46
N GLN A 271 2.86 -15.82 -0.19
CA GLN A 271 2.26 -16.04 1.12
C GLN A 271 2.15 -17.55 1.24
N GLU A 272 3.20 -18.20 1.75
CA GLU A 272 3.07 -19.58 2.19
C GLU A 272 1.85 -19.63 3.09
N GLU A 273 0.92 -20.49 2.73
CA GLU A 273 -0.30 -20.77 3.47
C GLU A 273 0.07 -21.08 4.93
N GLU A 274 0.05 -20.07 5.81
CA GLU A 274 -0.12 -20.31 7.25
C GLU A 274 -1.54 -20.83 7.50
N SER A 275 -1.86 -21.92 6.85
CA SER A 275 -3.11 -22.68 7.00
C SER A 275 -2.76 -24.14 7.11
N ASN A 276 -2.05 -24.51 8.19
CA ASN A 276 -2.09 -25.83 8.79
C ASN A 276 -1.38 -25.82 10.13
N GLY A 277 -2.15 -25.63 11.18
CA GLY A 277 -1.73 -25.85 12.55
C GLY A 277 -2.97 -26.00 13.41
#